data_66d1559cd6d07dc39600d6302eb91a6f
#
_entry.id   66d1559cd6d07dc39600d6302eb91a6f
#
_cell.length_a   1.000
_cell.length_b   1.000
_cell.length_c   1.000
_cell.angle_alpha   90.00
_cell.angle_beta   90.00
_cell.angle_gamma   90.00
#
_symmetry.space_group_name_H-M   'P 1'
#
loop_
_entity.id
_entity.type
_entity.pdbx_description
1 polymer ?
#
loop_
_entity_poly.entity_id
_entity_poly.type
_entity_poly.pdbx_seq_one_letter_code
_entity_poly.pdbx_strand_id
1 'polypeptide(L)'
;MVYLISNGGKIMELKGSKTEQNLMTAFAGESQARNKYTFYASQAKKDGFEQIASIFEETANNEKEHAKLWFKALHDGKVPSTSENLKDAASGENYEWTSMYKEFAETAREEGFNEIADLFEGVGAIEKEHEERYLTLLNNVEEEMVFKNEEETIWICRNCGHVYRSKEALEVCPICKHGKAYQERRANNY
;
A
#
# COMPACT_ATOMS: atom_id res chain seq x y z
N MET A 1 -7.26 4.32 20.01
CA MET A 1 -7.01 4.67 21.42
C MET A 1 -6.30 6.01 21.40
N VAL A 2 -7.07 7.09 21.53
CA VAL A 2 -6.48 8.43 21.64
C VAL A 2 -5.48 8.36 22.80
N TYR A 3 -4.22 8.69 22.56
CA TYR A 3 -3.25 8.80 23.65
C TYR A 3 -3.64 10.00 24.53
N LEU A 4 -4.58 9.75 25.44
CA LEU A 4 -4.93 10.68 26.50
C LEU A 4 -3.88 10.55 27.60
N ILE A 5 -2.76 11.21 27.44
CA ILE A 5 -1.79 11.37 28.52
C ILE A 5 -2.26 12.56 29.32
N SER A 6 -2.85 12.29 30.51
CA SER A 6 -3.16 13.35 31.50
C SER A 6 -1.89 13.76 32.19
N ASN A 7 -1.31 14.87 31.82
CA ASN A 7 -0.39 15.63 32.64
C ASN A 7 -1.21 16.79 33.23
N GLY A 8 -1.71 16.64 34.45
CA GLY A 8 -2.40 17.72 35.16
C GLY A 8 -3.77 18.17 34.60
N GLY A 9 -4.58 17.25 34.02
CA GLY A 9 -5.96 17.54 33.62
C GLY A 9 -6.19 18.20 32.25
N LYS A 10 -5.15 18.40 31.46
CA LYS A 10 -5.30 18.88 30.07
C LYS A 10 -5.27 17.72 29.11
N ILE A 11 -6.37 17.46 28.38
CA ILE A 11 -6.40 16.52 27.27
C ILE A 11 -5.56 17.14 26.16
N MET A 12 -4.45 16.49 25.81
CA MET A 12 -3.62 16.92 24.68
C MET A 12 -4.06 16.17 23.41
N GLU A 13 -4.55 16.92 22.44
CA GLU A 13 -4.91 16.39 21.14
C GLU A 13 -3.65 16.32 20.25
N LEU A 14 -3.44 15.17 19.59
CA LEU A 14 -2.31 15.00 18.68
C LEU A 14 -2.49 15.83 17.41
N LYS A 15 -3.73 15.90 16.91
CA LYS A 15 -4.08 16.59 15.66
C LYS A 15 -3.73 18.07 15.73
N GLY A 16 -3.01 18.56 14.70
CA GLY A 16 -2.54 19.95 14.61
C GLY A 16 -1.32 20.26 15.47
N SER A 17 -0.78 19.28 16.21
CA SER A 17 0.39 19.50 17.07
C SER A 17 1.72 19.41 16.30
N LYS A 18 2.79 19.97 16.88
CA LYS A 18 4.15 19.77 16.39
C LYS A 18 4.58 18.28 16.44
N THR A 19 4.04 17.52 17.40
CA THR A 19 4.29 16.08 17.50
C THR A 19 3.71 15.32 16.32
N GLU A 20 2.52 15.67 15.87
CA GLU A 20 1.95 15.09 14.63
C GLU A 20 2.85 15.35 13.42
N GLN A 21 3.33 16.59 13.24
CA GLN A 21 4.27 16.93 12.16
C GLN A 21 5.57 16.12 12.26
N ASN A 22 6.10 15.94 13.47
CA ASN A 22 7.27 15.11 13.70
C ASN A 22 7.03 13.65 13.34
N LEU A 23 5.86 13.08 13.69
CA LEU A 23 5.48 11.72 13.31
C LEU A 23 5.36 11.55 11.79
N MET A 24 4.75 12.51 11.09
CA MET A 24 4.67 12.50 9.63
C MET A 24 6.08 12.55 8.99
N THR A 25 6.96 13.39 9.51
CA THR A 25 8.35 13.50 9.05
C THR A 25 9.13 12.21 9.31
N ALA A 26 8.97 11.62 10.48
CA ALA A 26 9.61 10.35 10.83
C ALA A 26 9.10 9.21 9.94
N PHE A 27 7.78 9.10 9.72
CA PHE A 27 7.20 8.12 8.81
C PHE A 27 7.75 8.24 7.38
N ALA A 28 7.84 9.48 6.86
CA ALA A 28 8.42 9.74 5.54
C ALA A 28 9.90 9.35 5.47
N GLY A 29 10.70 9.70 6.50
CA GLY A 29 12.12 9.37 6.58
C GLY A 29 12.40 7.87 6.57
N GLU A 30 11.69 7.10 7.42
CA GLU A 30 11.83 5.64 7.50
C GLU A 30 11.36 4.96 6.21
N SER A 31 10.27 5.43 5.61
CA SER A 31 9.77 4.93 4.32
C SER A 31 10.79 5.12 3.21
N GLN A 32 11.45 6.27 3.17
CA GLN A 32 12.52 6.57 2.22
C GLN A 32 13.77 5.71 2.48
N ALA A 33 14.19 5.57 3.74
CA ALA A 33 15.33 4.74 4.14
C ALA A 33 15.12 3.28 3.73
N ARG A 34 13.93 2.71 4.01
CA ARG A 34 13.55 1.36 3.59
C ARG A 34 13.77 1.14 2.09
N ASN A 35 13.27 2.04 1.25
CA ASN A 35 13.41 1.90 -0.20
C ASN A 35 14.87 2.02 -0.65
N LYS A 36 15.61 3.00 -0.13
CA LYS A 36 17.05 3.19 -0.43
C LYS A 36 17.86 1.93 -0.08
N TYR A 37 17.65 1.36 1.10
CA TYR A 37 18.40 0.18 1.54
C TYR A 37 18.12 -1.05 0.69
N THR A 38 16.87 -1.20 0.19
CA THR A 38 16.54 -2.24 -0.79
C THR A 38 17.33 -2.05 -2.11
N PHE A 39 17.48 -0.79 -2.58
CA PHE A 39 18.29 -0.50 -3.77
C PHE A 39 19.78 -0.74 -3.52
N TYR A 40 20.28 -0.37 -2.34
CA TYR A 40 21.68 -0.59 -1.95
C TYR A 40 22.00 -2.08 -1.81
N ALA A 41 21.08 -2.88 -1.26
CA ALA A 41 21.21 -4.34 -1.22
C ALA A 41 21.35 -4.93 -2.62
N SER A 42 20.49 -4.48 -3.57
CA SER A 42 20.58 -4.92 -4.96
C SER A 42 21.91 -4.58 -5.61
N GLN A 43 22.47 -3.39 -5.34
CA GLN A 43 23.79 -2.99 -5.86
C GLN A 43 24.91 -3.81 -5.20
N ALA A 44 24.87 -4.00 -3.88
CA ALA A 44 25.88 -4.79 -3.17
C ALA A 44 25.97 -6.24 -3.69
N LYS A 45 24.82 -6.86 -4.05
CA LYS A 45 24.81 -8.18 -4.71
C LYS A 45 25.54 -8.15 -6.07
N LYS A 46 25.27 -7.13 -6.89
CA LYS A 46 25.96 -6.98 -8.20
C LYS A 46 27.47 -6.80 -8.05
N ASP A 47 27.89 -6.14 -6.98
CA ASP A 47 29.30 -5.90 -6.66
C ASP A 47 29.97 -7.13 -5.99
N GLY A 48 29.21 -8.20 -5.69
CA GLY A 48 29.71 -9.43 -5.07
C GLY A 48 29.82 -9.39 -3.55
N PHE A 49 29.13 -8.45 -2.88
CA PHE A 49 29.17 -8.27 -1.43
C PHE A 49 27.90 -8.80 -0.75
N GLU A 50 27.69 -10.11 -0.77
CA GLU A 50 26.48 -10.77 -0.24
C GLU A 50 26.22 -10.46 1.24
N GLN A 51 27.27 -10.38 2.08
CA GLN A 51 27.09 -10.01 3.48
C GLN A 51 26.56 -8.58 3.64
N ILE A 52 27.11 -7.64 2.87
CA ILE A 52 26.65 -6.23 2.91
C ILE A 52 25.22 -6.13 2.40
N ALA A 53 24.89 -6.85 1.34
CA ALA A 53 23.52 -6.91 0.81
C ALA A 53 22.52 -7.42 1.86
N SER A 54 22.86 -8.51 2.56
CA SER A 54 22.03 -9.07 3.63
C SER A 54 21.81 -8.07 4.78
N ILE A 55 22.85 -7.32 5.17
CA ILE A 55 22.73 -6.28 6.21
C ILE A 55 21.79 -5.16 5.77
N PHE A 56 21.88 -4.70 4.50
CA PHE A 56 20.94 -3.72 3.97
C PHE A 56 19.49 -4.24 3.93
N GLU A 57 19.26 -5.50 3.55
CA GLU A 57 17.91 -6.11 3.55
C GLU A 57 17.35 -6.21 4.97
N GLU A 58 18.15 -6.62 5.94
CA GLU A 58 17.76 -6.67 7.35
C GLU A 58 17.37 -5.27 7.86
N THR A 59 18.24 -4.28 7.61
CA THR A 59 18.00 -2.90 8.03
C THR A 59 16.74 -2.34 7.34
N ALA A 60 16.54 -2.57 6.03
CA ALA A 60 15.33 -2.15 5.33
C ALA A 60 14.04 -2.73 5.95
N ASN A 61 14.10 -3.98 6.47
CA ASN A 61 12.97 -4.56 7.20
C ASN A 61 12.75 -3.91 8.57
N ASN A 62 13.83 -3.49 9.26
CA ASN A 62 13.72 -2.74 10.51
C ASN A 62 13.06 -1.37 10.28
N GLU A 63 13.48 -0.62 9.24
CA GLU A 63 12.90 0.69 8.91
C GLU A 63 11.41 0.59 8.52
N LYS A 64 11.00 -0.51 7.89
CA LYS A 64 9.58 -0.79 7.65
C LYS A 64 8.79 -0.90 8.97
N GLU A 65 9.33 -1.55 10.00
CA GLU A 65 8.65 -1.67 11.29
C GLU A 65 8.66 -0.33 12.05
N HIS A 66 9.73 0.47 11.95
CA HIS A 66 9.78 1.84 12.50
C HIS A 66 8.70 2.72 11.84
N ALA A 67 8.64 2.75 10.51
CA ALA A 67 7.59 3.48 9.78
C ALA A 67 6.19 3.07 10.22
N LYS A 68 5.94 1.78 10.43
CA LYS A 68 4.65 1.25 10.91
C LYS A 68 4.29 1.71 12.33
N LEU A 69 5.29 1.94 13.20
CA LEU A 69 5.04 2.52 14.53
C LEU A 69 4.50 3.95 14.40
N TRP A 70 5.14 4.76 13.58
CA TRP A 70 4.74 6.15 13.35
C TRP A 70 3.40 6.24 12.63
N PHE A 71 3.18 5.39 11.62
CA PHE A 71 1.89 5.28 10.94
C PHE A 71 0.75 4.95 11.92
N LYS A 72 0.94 3.96 12.80
CA LYS A 72 -0.06 3.62 13.81
C LYS A 72 -0.30 4.75 14.82
N ALA A 73 0.75 5.47 15.23
CA ALA A 73 0.61 6.61 16.12
C ALA A 73 -0.24 7.73 15.51
N LEU A 74 -0.15 7.93 14.19
CA LEU A 74 -0.98 8.87 13.43
C LEU A 74 -2.44 8.38 13.26
N HIS A 75 -2.72 7.07 13.45
CA HIS A 75 -4.00 6.41 13.22
C HIS A 75 -4.53 5.72 14.47
N ASP A 76 -4.54 6.42 15.62
CA ASP A 76 -5.08 5.92 16.88
C ASP A 76 -4.49 4.57 17.35
N GLY A 77 -3.22 4.31 17.06
CA GLY A 77 -2.48 3.14 17.50
C GLY A 77 -2.71 1.87 16.66
N LYS A 78 -3.41 1.94 15.54
CA LYS A 78 -3.72 0.78 14.68
C LYS A 78 -3.52 1.11 13.20
N VAL A 79 -3.42 0.09 12.37
CA VAL A 79 -3.64 0.22 10.93
C VAL A 79 -5.16 0.26 10.72
N PRO A 80 -5.70 1.22 9.95
CA PRO A 80 -7.12 1.32 9.67
C PRO A 80 -7.70 0.07 8.99
N SER A 81 -9.04 -0.01 8.86
CA SER A 81 -9.70 -1.11 8.18
C SER A 81 -9.34 -1.17 6.69
N THR A 82 -9.59 -2.32 6.06
CA THR A 82 -9.33 -2.49 4.61
C THR A 82 -10.07 -1.46 3.77
N SER A 83 -11.34 -1.15 4.09
CA SER A 83 -12.10 -0.13 3.37
C SER A 83 -11.52 1.27 3.54
N GLU A 84 -11.12 1.65 4.76
CA GLU A 84 -10.44 2.92 5.03
C GLU A 84 -9.12 3.02 4.29
N ASN A 85 -8.30 1.93 4.29
CA ASN A 85 -7.03 1.90 3.57
C ASN A 85 -7.21 1.97 2.05
N LEU A 86 -8.25 1.35 1.49
CA LEU A 86 -8.55 1.44 0.05
C LEU A 86 -8.99 2.87 -0.35
N LYS A 87 -9.75 3.55 0.50
CA LYS A 87 -10.13 4.96 0.30
C LYS A 87 -8.92 5.89 0.35
N ASP A 88 -8.06 5.71 1.34
CA ASP A 88 -6.84 6.48 1.50
C ASP A 88 -5.89 6.28 0.31
N ALA A 89 -5.65 5.02 -0.09
CA ALA A 89 -4.85 4.69 -1.24
C ALA A 89 -5.41 5.33 -2.53
N ALA A 90 -6.70 5.14 -2.84
CA ALA A 90 -7.31 5.76 -4.01
C ALA A 90 -7.19 7.29 -4.00
N SER A 91 -7.34 7.93 -2.83
CA SER A 91 -7.20 9.38 -2.69
C SER A 91 -5.76 9.84 -2.92
N GLY A 92 -4.77 9.08 -2.45
CA GLY A 92 -3.36 9.33 -2.70
C GLY A 92 -3.02 9.28 -4.18
N GLU A 93 -3.36 8.16 -4.84
CA GLU A 93 -3.14 7.99 -6.28
C GLU A 93 -3.86 9.07 -7.11
N ASN A 94 -5.08 9.43 -6.74
CA ASN A 94 -5.83 10.52 -7.40
C ASN A 94 -5.05 11.84 -7.33
N TYR A 95 -4.53 12.23 -6.16
CA TYR A 95 -3.73 13.43 -6.01
C TYR A 95 -2.44 13.36 -6.84
N GLU A 96 -1.78 12.20 -6.87
CA GLU A 96 -0.53 12.02 -7.60
C GLU A 96 -0.70 12.24 -9.11
N TRP A 97 -1.70 11.65 -9.74
CA TRP A 97 -1.88 11.78 -11.19
C TRP A 97 -2.63 13.04 -11.62
N THR A 98 -3.56 13.59 -10.80
CA THR A 98 -4.31 14.79 -11.17
C THR A 98 -3.55 16.08 -10.96
N SER A 99 -2.66 16.12 -9.97
CA SER A 99 -1.97 17.32 -9.49
C SER A 99 -0.46 17.17 -9.48
N MET A 100 0.06 16.31 -8.61
CA MET A 100 1.49 16.25 -8.27
C MET A 100 2.38 15.98 -9.48
N TYR A 101 2.20 14.85 -10.17
CA TYR A 101 3.04 14.51 -11.31
C TYR A 101 2.83 15.41 -12.51
N LYS A 102 1.64 15.95 -12.68
CA LYS A 102 1.36 16.94 -13.72
C LYS A 102 2.19 18.23 -13.50
N GLU A 103 2.14 18.78 -12.29
CA GLU A 103 2.90 19.98 -11.92
C GLU A 103 4.42 19.73 -12.01
N PHE A 104 4.87 18.54 -11.60
CA PHE A 104 6.29 18.17 -11.67
C PHE A 104 6.76 18.03 -13.12
N ALA A 105 5.95 17.46 -14.00
CA ALA A 105 6.27 17.34 -15.43
C ALA A 105 6.34 18.69 -16.12
N GLU A 106 5.39 19.59 -15.83
CA GLU A 106 5.39 20.97 -16.33
C GLU A 106 6.67 21.72 -15.90
N THR A 107 7.00 21.67 -14.62
CA THR A 107 8.24 22.28 -14.07
C THR A 107 9.49 21.70 -14.73
N ALA A 108 9.58 20.37 -14.86
CA ALA A 108 10.73 19.71 -15.46
C ALA A 108 10.92 20.14 -16.93
N ARG A 109 9.84 20.33 -17.68
CA ARG A 109 9.90 20.83 -19.06
C ARG A 109 10.35 22.27 -19.13
N GLU A 110 9.86 23.14 -18.25
CA GLU A 110 10.28 24.55 -18.16
C GLU A 110 11.78 24.68 -17.85
N GLU A 111 12.30 23.79 -17.00
CA GLU A 111 13.72 23.72 -16.66
C GLU A 111 14.59 22.98 -17.68
N GLY A 112 13.99 22.37 -18.72
CA GLY A 112 14.70 21.66 -19.79
C GLY A 112 15.00 20.18 -19.52
N PHE A 113 14.47 19.59 -18.44
CA PHE A 113 14.63 18.17 -18.08
C PHE A 113 13.56 17.30 -18.74
N ASN A 114 13.51 17.28 -20.06
CA ASN A 114 12.44 16.61 -20.83
C ASN A 114 12.30 15.11 -20.53
N GLU A 115 13.40 14.37 -20.38
CA GLU A 115 13.37 12.94 -20.06
C GLU A 115 12.77 12.69 -18.65
N ILE A 116 13.01 13.57 -17.69
CA ILE A 116 12.42 13.51 -16.35
C ILE A 116 10.93 13.86 -16.42
N ALA A 117 10.54 14.82 -17.23
CA ALA A 117 9.13 15.17 -17.46
C ALA A 117 8.36 13.96 -18.04
N ASP A 118 8.93 13.26 -19.03
CA ASP A 118 8.34 12.06 -19.61
C ASP A 118 8.17 10.95 -18.55
N LEU A 119 9.11 10.81 -17.62
CA LEU A 119 8.98 9.86 -16.51
C LEU A 119 7.84 10.24 -15.56
N PHE A 120 7.70 11.53 -15.19
CA PHE A 120 6.59 11.98 -14.35
C PHE A 120 5.23 11.75 -15.03
N GLU A 121 5.09 12.06 -16.32
CA GLU A 121 3.87 11.79 -17.08
C GLU A 121 3.57 10.28 -17.15
N GLY A 122 4.59 9.46 -17.41
CA GLY A 122 4.46 8.01 -17.48
C GLY A 122 4.03 7.40 -16.16
N VAL A 123 4.64 7.80 -15.05
CA VAL A 123 4.26 7.35 -13.71
C VAL A 123 2.85 7.84 -13.37
N GLY A 124 2.52 9.13 -13.61
CA GLY A 124 1.17 9.64 -13.40
C GLY A 124 0.08 8.85 -14.12
N ALA A 125 0.35 8.34 -15.32
CA ALA A 125 -0.58 7.47 -16.03
C ALA A 125 -0.76 6.10 -15.33
N ILE A 126 0.27 5.57 -14.68
CA ILE A 126 0.20 4.34 -13.89
C ILE A 126 -0.63 4.56 -12.61
N GLU A 127 -0.45 5.70 -11.93
CA GLU A 127 -1.17 6.00 -10.68
C GLU A 127 -2.69 6.16 -10.93
N LYS A 128 -3.09 6.59 -12.12
CA LYS A 128 -4.49 6.56 -12.54
C LYS A 128 -5.06 5.13 -12.56
N GLU A 129 -4.32 4.17 -13.11
CA GLU A 129 -4.71 2.75 -13.11
C GLU A 129 -4.75 2.16 -11.69
N HIS A 130 -3.86 2.62 -10.80
CA HIS A 130 -3.87 2.23 -9.39
C HIS A 130 -5.14 2.76 -8.69
N GLU A 131 -5.51 4.03 -8.88
CA GLU A 131 -6.74 4.59 -8.35
C GLU A 131 -7.97 3.77 -8.79
N GLU A 132 -8.13 3.54 -10.10
CA GLU A 132 -9.25 2.78 -10.65
C GLU A 132 -9.33 1.38 -10.04
N ARG A 133 -8.19 0.74 -9.83
CA ARG A 133 -8.08 -0.57 -9.17
C ARG A 133 -8.54 -0.50 -7.72
N TYR A 134 -8.06 0.48 -6.93
CA TYR A 134 -8.45 0.62 -5.53
C TYR A 134 -9.92 0.97 -5.36
N LEU A 135 -10.47 1.83 -6.21
CA LEU A 135 -11.91 2.14 -6.22
C LEU A 135 -12.75 0.90 -6.55
N THR A 136 -12.34 0.08 -7.50
CA THR A 136 -12.99 -1.18 -7.84
C THR A 136 -12.97 -2.15 -6.66
N LEU A 137 -11.81 -2.30 -5.99
CA LEU A 137 -11.68 -3.15 -4.81
C LEU A 137 -12.50 -2.64 -3.63
N LEU A 138 -12.55 -1.32 -3.43
CA LEU A 138 -13.36 -0.68 -2.41
C LEU A 138 -14.85 -0.99 -2.63
N ASN A 139 -15.34 -0.77 -3.85
CA ASN A 139 -16.72 -1.10 -4.20
C ASN A 139 -17.03 -2.59 -3.94
N ASN A 140 -16.13 -3.49 -4.31
CA ASN A 140 -16.31 -4.92 -4.03
C ASN A 140 -16.40 -5.24 -2.53
N VAL A 141 -15.68 -4.50 -1.68
CA VAL A 141 -15.74 -4.67 -0.23
C VAL A 141 -17.04 -4.10 0.33
N GLU A 142 -17.45 -2.91 -0.08
CA GLU A 142 -18.65 -2.21 0.39
C GLU A 142 -19.94 -2.93 -0.03
N GLU A 143 -19.97 -3.49 -1.25
CA GLU A 143 -21.10 -4.25 -1.78
C GLU A 143 -21.03 -5.76 -1.45
N GLU A 144 -20.10 -6.18 -0.59
CA GLU A 144 -19.86 -7.60 -0.24
C GLU A 144 -19.59 -8.53 -1.43
N MET A 145 -19.07 -7.99 -2.53
CA MET A 145 -18.82 -8.70 -3.79
C MET A 145 -17.45 -9.35 -3.90
N VAL A 146 -16.60 -9.24 -2.87
CA VAL A 146 -15.27 -9.88 -2.88
C VAL A 146 -15.37 -11.39 -3.06
N PHE A 147 -16.36 -12.03 -2.40
CA PHE A 147 -16.58 -13.47 -2.41
C PHE A 147 -17.90 -13.87 -3.08
N LYS A 148 -18.54 -12.96 -3.79
CA LYS A 148 -19.79 -13.17 -4.53
C LYS A 148 -19.66 -12.67 -5.96
N ASN A 149 -20.50 -13.16 -6.84
CA ASN A 149 -20.68 -12.65 -8.20
C ASN A 149 -22.15 -12.83 -8.61
N GLU A 150 -22.65 -11.95 -9.43
CA GLU A 150 -24.05 -12.04 -9.92
C GLU A 150 -24.29 -13.29 -10.74
N GLU A 151 -23.29 -13.65 -11.57
CA GLU A 151 -23.29 -14.83 -12.41
C GLU A 151 -22.32 -15.89 -11.85
N GLU A 152 -22.50 -17.15 -12.29
CA GLU A 152 -21.50 -18.18 -11.99
C GLU A 152 -20.14 -17.83 -12.59
N THR A 153 -19.12 -17.83 -11.74
CA THR A 153 -17.73 -17.56 -12.13
C THR A 153 -16.80 -18.67 -11.68
N ILE A 154 -15.58 -18.65 -12.19
CA ILE A 154 -14.56 -19.62 -11.79
C ILE A 154 -13.81 -19.07 -10.60
N TRP A 155 -13.79 -19.86 -9.52
CA TRP A 155 -13.02 -19.61 -8.31
C TRP A 155 -11.80 -20.49 -8.24
N ILE A 156 -10.77 -20.03 -7.56
CA ILE A 156 -9.55 -20.79 -7.28
C ILE A 156 -9.14 -20.60 -5.82
N CYS A 157 -8.76 -21.69 -5.18
CA CYS A 157 -8.14 -21.64 -3.85
C CYS A 157 -6.65 -21.26 -3.98
N ARG A 158 -6.25 -20.12 -3.46
CA ARG A 158 -4.87 -19.61 -3.50
C ARG A 158 -3.84 -20.53 -2.84
N ASN A 159 -4.29 -21.37 -1.88
CA ASN A 159 -3.40 -22.27 -1.17
C ASN A 159 -3.07 -23.55 -1.97
N CYS A 160 -4.08 -24.20 -2.58
CA CYS A 160 -3.88 -25.52 -3.20
C CYS A 160 -4.23 -25.60 -4.69
N GLY A 161 -4.72 -24.51 -5.29
CA GLY A 161 -5.08 -24.48 -6.71
C GLY A 161 -6.41 -25.15 -7.04
N HIS A 162 -7.23 -25.58 -6.06
CA HIS A 162 -8.55 -26.17 -6.34
C HIS A 162 -9.44 -25.19 -7.08
N VAL A 163 -9.92 -25.58 -8.25
CA VAL A 163 -10.76 -24.77 -9.14
C VAL A 163 -12.18 -25.30 -9.14
N TYR A 164 -13.17 -24.40 -9.07
CA TYR A 164 -14.59 -24.75 -9.13
C TYR A 164 -15.41 -23.60 -9.71
N ARG A 165 -16.66 -23.84 -10.06
CA ARG A 165 -17.59 -22.87 -10.60
C ARG A 165 -18.74 -22.63 -9.62
N SER A 166 -19.04 -21.40 -9.28
CA SER A 166 -20.13 -21.01 -8.37
C SER A 166 -20.41 -19.49 -8.48
N LYS A 167 -21.55 -19.05 -7.97
CA LYS A 167 -21.85 -17.62 -7.73
C LYS A 167 -21.14 -17.10 -6.48
N GLU A 168 -20.87 -17.95 -5.49
CA GLU A 168 -20.21 -17.58 -4.24
C GLU A 168 -18.98 -18.43 -3.99
N ALA A 169 -17.97 -17.82 -3.37
CA ALA A 169 -16.81 -18.54 -2.89
C ALA A 169 -17.18 -19.53 -1.78
N LEU A 170 -16.55 -20.71 -1.79
CA LEU A 170 -16.74 -21.72 -0.76
C LEU A 170 -16.25 -21.22 0.60
N GLU A 171 -17.01 -21.47 1.66
CA GLU A 171 -16.61 -21.14 3.03
C GLU A 171 -15.32 -21.87 3.45
N VAL A 172 -15.17 -23.12 2.97
CA VAL A 172 -14.00 -23.96 3.25
C VAL A 172 -13.63 -24.74 1.99
N CYS A 173 -12.36 -24.69 1.61
CA CYS A 173 -11.84 -25.48 0.50
C CYS A 173 -11.98 -26.99 0.82
N PRO A 174 -12.65 -27.80 -0.04
CA PRO A 174 -12.85 -29.23 0.22
C PRO A 174 -11.54 -30.03 0.20
N ILE A 175 -10.51 -29.52 -0.45
CA ILE A 175 -9.21 -30.19 -0.62
C ILE A 175 -8.27 -29.89 0.54
N CYS A 176 -7.95 -28.61 0.80
CA CYS A 176 -6.92 -28.22 1.77
C CYS A 176 -7.45 -27.62 3.07
N LYS A 177 -8.77 -27.50 3.20
CA LYS A 177 -9.46 -27.00 4.40
C LYS A 177 -9.18 -25.55 4.79
N HIS A 178 -8.55 -24.75 3.90
CA HIS A 178 -8.43 -23.32 4.11
C HIS A 178 -9.78 -22.63 3.95
N GLY A 179 -10.00 -21.58 4.75
CA GLY A 179 -11.24 -20.83 4.77
C GLY A 179 -11.45 -19.93 3.53
N LYS A 180 -12.61 -19.28 3.50
CA LYS A 180 -13.09 -18.41 2.41
C LYS A 180 -12.09 -17.34 1.98
N ALA A 181 -11.31 -16.81 2.92
CA ALA A 181 -10.28 -15.79 2.64
C ALA A 181 -9.21 -16.24 1.63
N TYR A 182 -9.07 -17.54 1.39
CA TYR A 182 -8.16 -18.10 0.39
C TYR A 182 -8.80 -18.31 -0.98
N GLN A 183 -10.07 -17.96 -1.15
CA GLN A 183 -10.74 -18.08 -2.44
C GLN A 183 -10.64 -16.75 -3.21
N GLU A 184 -10.40 -16.83 -4.52
CA GLU A 184 -10.43 -15.67 -5.40
C GLU A 184 -11.07 -16.01 -6.74
N ARG A 185 -11.58 -15.01 -7.46
CA ARG A 185 -12.00 -15.18 -8.86
C ARG A 185 -10.75 -15.48 -9.69
N ARG A 186 -10.80 -16.58 -10.45
CA ARG A 186 -9.65 -16.97 -11.25
C ARG A 186 -9.46 -16.00 -12.41
N ALA A 187 -8.30 -15.35 -12.47
CA ALA A 187 -7.87 -14.65 -13.67
C ALA A 187 -7.58 -15.67 -14.79
N ASN A 188 -7.92 -15.33 -16.02
CA ASN A 188 -7.65 -16.12 -17.21
C ASN A 188 -7.21 -15.16 -18.32
N ASN A 189 -5.98 -14.68 -18.20
CA ASN A 189 -5.39 -13.68 -19.09
C ASN A 189 -4.11 -14.18 -19.81
N TYR A 190 -3.99 -15.49 -19.98
CA TYR A 190 -2.91 -16.17 -20.70
C TYR A 190 -3.47 -17.08 -21.81
#